data_6098fff22ce778d5105bd86ad713a7b1
#
_entry.id   6098fff22ce778d5105bd86ad713a7b1
#
_cell.length_a   1.000
_cell.length_b   1.000
_cell.length_c   1.000
_cell.angle_alpha   90.00
_cell.angle_beta   90.00
_cell.angle_gamma   90.00
#
_symmetry.space_group_name_H-M   'P 1'
#
loop_
_entity.id
_entity.type
_entity.pdbx_description
1 polymer ?
#
loop_
_entity_poly.entity_id
_entity_poly.type
_entity_poly.pdbx_seq_one_letter_code
_entity_poly.pdbx_strand_id
1 'polypeptide(L)'
;MEVGPYAYIDDNVEIGDNCKIYPHATILPYVKMGNGCSVFPGAVVGVEPQDLKFDGEVTYVEIGNNVTIRECATINRGTKASGKGVTRVGDNTLIMSYVHVAHDCRVGNHCILVSYVGIAGETDVDDWAIIGGNTAVHQFSHIGTHAMVGGCSAVNKDIPPYSICGRTPISYAGINIVGLRRRGFESDVIRNIKDIYDTIYFQGYNISDGCAKVEAGFPQSVERDTILEFIRNSNLGIVRENDSNSNGMIE
;
A
#
# COMPACT_ATOMS: atom_id res chain seq x y z
N MET A 1 -16.16 6.71 -22.74
CA MET A 1 -15.83 5.36 -22.25
C MET A 1 -15.73 4.41 -23.43
N GLU A 2 -14.72 3.53 -23.44
CA GLU A 2 -14.57 2.46 -24.43
C GLU A 2 -14.76 1.11 -23.73
N VAL A 3 -15.58 0.21 -24.30
CA VAL A 3 -15.82 -1.12 -23.73
C VAL A 3 -15.49 -2.18 -24.78
N GLY A 4 -14.54 -3.05 -24.46
CA GLY A 4 -14.09 -4.14 -25.31
C GLY A 4 -15.09 -5.31 -25.37
N PRO A 5 -14.96 -6.19 -26.36
CA PRO A 5 -15.85 -7.36 -26.47
C PRO A 5 -15.69 -8.29 -25.26
N TYR A 6 -16.82 -8.90 -24.86
CA TYR A 6 -16.90 -9.82 -23.71
C TYR A 6 -16.49 -9.21 -22.36
N ALA A 7 -16.36 -7.87 -22.23
CA ALA A 7 -16.31 -7.24 -20.94
C ALA A 7 -17.69 -7.36 -20.26
N TYR A 8 -17.68 -7.68 -18.96
CA TYR A 8 -18.87 -7.74 -18.14
C TYR A 8 -18.90 -6.57 -17.17
N ILE A 9 -19.97 -5.80 -17.21
CA ILE A 9 -20.24 -4.70 -16.29
C ILE A 9 -21.64 -4.94 -15.72
N ASP A 10 -21.71 -5.12 -14.41
CA ASP A 10 -22.95 -5.42 -13.69
C ASP A 10 -23.80 -4.17 -13.48
N ASP A 11 -25.03 -4.36 -12.99
CA ASP A 11 -25.86 -3.29 -12.47
C ASP A 11 -25.24 -2.63 -11.23
N ASN A 12 -25.68 -1.41 -10.89
CA ASN A 12 -25.14 -0.65 -9.74
C ASN A 12 -23.63 -0.36 -9.81
N VAL A 13 -23.08 -0.18 -11.02
CA VAL A 13 -21.72 0.26 -11.27
C VAL A 13 -21.74 1.70 -11.79
N GLU A 14 -20.91 2.55 -11.22
CA GLU A 14 -20.70 3.93 -11.66
C GLU A 14 -19.29 4.06 -12.25
N ILE A 15 -19.15 4.47 -13.51
CA ILE A 15 -17.86 4.65 -14.19
C ILE A 15 -17.79 6.04 -14.80
N GLY A 16 -16.75 6.78 -14.47
CA GLY A 16 -16.48 8.11 -15.00
C GLY A 16 -16.10 8.16 -16.47
N ASP A 17 -15.72 9.33 -16.93
CA ASP A 17 -15.40 9.61 -18.32
C ASP A 17 -14.04 9.07 -18.74
N ASN A 18 -13.86 8.83 -20.07
CA ASN A 18 -12.60 8.43 -20.71
C ASN A 18 -11.98 7.12 -20.18
N CYS A 19 -12.79 6.26 -19.55
CA CYS A 19 -12.34 4.95 -19.10
C CYS A 19 -12.27 3.94 -20.26
N LYS A 20 -11.33 2.98 -20.13
CA LYS A 20 -11.16 1.85 -21.05
C LYS A 20 -11.33 0.53 -20.32
N ILE A 21 -12.38 -0.20 -20.66
CA ILE A 21 -12.65 -1.53 -20.15
C ILE A 21 -12.29 -2.52 -21.24
N TYR A 22 -11.18 -3.21 -21.07
CA TYR A 22 -10.64 -4.11 -22.10
C TYR A 22 -11.45 -5.42 -22.20
N PRO A 23 -11.25 -6.21 -23.28
CA PRO A 23 -11.95 -7.48 -23.44
C PRO A 23 -11.79 -8.40 -22.24
N HIS A 24 -12.87 -9.10 -21.84
CA HIS A 24 -12.90 -10.04 -20.72
C HIS A 24 -12.59 -9.44 -19.34
N ALA A 25 -12.60 -8.13 -19.17
CA ALA A 25 -12.58 -7.51 -17.85
C ALA A 25 -13.97 -7.62 -17.21
N THR A 26 -14.02 -7.77 -15.89
CA THR A 26 -15.25 -7.93 -15.12
C THR A 26 -15.35 -6.84 -14.05
N ILE A 27 -16.45 -6.09 -14.04
CA ILE A 27 -16.76 -5.09 -13.02
C ILE A 27 -18.10 -5.50 -12.39
N LEU A 28 -18.05 -5.88 -11.12
CA LEU A 28 -19.16 -6.41 -10.35
C LEU A 28 -19.92 -5.27 -9.63
N PRO A 29 -21.09 -5.54 -9.01
CA PRO A 29 -21.93 -4.51 -8.42
C PRO A 29 -21.22 -3.71 -7.32
N TYR A 30 -21.70 -2.48 -7.11
CA TYR A 30 -21.25 -1.55 -6.05
C TYR A 30 -19.83 -1.02 -6.22
N VAL A 31 -19.34 -0.99 -7.47
CA VAL A 31 -18.09 -0.34 -7.84
C VAL A 31 -18.37 1.09 -8.28
N LYS A 32 -17.61 2.04 -7.71
CA LYS A 32 -17.53 3.42 -8.19
C LYS A 32 -16.12 3.68 -8.72
N MET A 33 -15.99 4.11 -9.97
CA MET A 33 -14.71 4.34 -10.64
C MET A 33 -14.68 5.76 -11.21
N GLY A 34 -13.59 6.48 -10.93
CA GLY A 34 -13.35 7.83 -11.46
C GLY A 34 -13.05 7.85 -12.95
N ASN A 35 -12.52 8.97 -13.41
CA ASN A 35 -12.24 9.23 -14.83
C ASN A 35 -10.90 8.63 -15.26
N GLY A 36 -10.74 8.35 -16.57
CA GLY A 36 -9.47 7.98 -17.19
C GLY A 36 -8.91 6.62 -16.79
N CYS A 37 -9.69 5.78 -16.14
CA CYS A 37 -9.25 4.46 -15.67
C CYS A 37 -9.14 3.45 -16.83
N SER A 38 -8.24 2.47 -16.64
CA SER A 38 -8.04 1.36 -17.58
C SER A 38 -8.11 0.02 -16.85
N VAL A 39 -9.03 -0.86 -17.25
CA VAL A 39 -9.21 -2.20 -16.65
C VAL A 39 -8.90 -3.25 -17.72
N PHE A 40 -7.81 -3.97 -17.51
CA PHE A 40 -7.22 -4.89 -18.49
C PHE A 40 -7.87 -6.29 -18.46
N PRO A 41 -7.58 -7.13 -19.47
CA PRO A 41 -8.25 -8.43 -19.60
C PRO A 41 -8.12 -9.33 -18.37
N GLY A 42 -9.22 -9.96 -17.98
CA GLY A 42 -9.26 -10.88 -16.85
C GLY A 42 -9.20 -10.21 -15.47
N ALA A 43 -9.04 -8.89 -15.38
CA ALA A 43 -9.16 -8.20 -14.10
C ALA A 43 -10.61 -8.25 -13.60
N VAL A 44 -10.79 -8.42 -12.28
CA VAL A 44 -12.10 -8.51 -11.63
C VAL A 44 -12.16 -7.48 -10.49
N VAL A 45 -13.04 -6.51 -10.63
CA VAL A 45 -13.24 -5.43 -9.64
C VAL A 45 -14.60 -5.57 -8.98
N GLY A 46 -14.67 -5.48 -7.65
CA GLY A 46 -15.91 -5.58 -6.90
C GLY A 46 -16.28 -7.00 -6.46
N VAL A 47 -15.31 -7.93 -6.45
CA VAL A 47 -15.54 -9.31 -5.97
C VAL A 47 -15.98 -9.30 -4.52
N GLU A 48 -16.84 -10.25 -4.16
CA GLU A 48 -17.20 -10.51 -2.78
C GLU A 48 -15.96 -10.76 -1.91
N PRO A 49 -15.94 -10.25 -0.67
CA PRO A 49 -14.86 -10.49 0.26
C PRO A 49 -14.59 -11.98 0.49
N GLN A 50 -13.31 -12.34 0.58
CA GLN A 50 -12.89 -13.68 1.00
C GLN A 50 -12.77 -13.75 2.54
N ASP A 51 -13.69 -13.11 3.24
CA ASP A 51 -13.79 -13.12 4.70
C ASP A 51 -15.00 -13.98 5.12
N LEU A 52 -14.77 -14.92 6.03
CA LEU A 52 -15.80 -15.80 6.57
C LEU A 52 -16.90 -15.05 7.34
N LYS A 53 -16.67 -13.79 7.70
CA LYS A 53 -17.67 -12.92 8.36
C LYS A 53 -18.57 -12.20 7.37
N PHE A 54 -18.28 -12.25 6.07
CA PHE A 54 -19.11 -11.63 5.04
C PHE A 54 -20.42 -12.43 4.89
N ASP A 55 -21.57 -11.76 5.00
CA ASP A 55 -22.92 -12.36 4.98
C ASP A 55 -23.78 -11.79 3.82
N GLY A 56 -23.15 -11.46 2.69
CA GLY A 56 -23.86 -10.96 1.51
C GLY A 56 -24.30 -9.49 1.60
N GLU A 57 -23.81 -8.74 2.56
CA GLU A 57 -24.15 -7.34 2.75
C GLU A 57 -23.67 -6.43 1.60
N VAL A 58 -24.38 -5.31 1.41
CA VAL A 58 -23.99 -4.28 0.44
C VAL A 58 -22.79 -3.50 0.97
N THR A 59 -21.69 -3.63 0.27
CA THR A 59 -20.41 -2.94 0.52
C THR A 59 -19.79 -2.52 -0.80
N TYR A 60 -18.76 -1.71 -0.79
CA TYR A 60 -18.33 -0.97 -1.97
C TYR A 60 -16.86 -1.15 -2.32
N VAL A 61 -16.55 -0.86 -3.59
CA VAL A 61 -15.20 -0.52 -4.07
C VAL A 61 -15.23 0.90 -4.63
N GLU A 62 -14.30 1.74 -4.22
CA GLU A 62 -14.11 3.08 -4.75
C GLU A 62 -12.73 3.17 -5.42
N ILE A 63 -12.72 3.44 -6.72
CA ILE A 63 -11.50 3.63 -7.52
C ILE A 63 -11.41 5.10 -7.93
N GLY A 64 -10.29 5.73 -7.68
CA GLY A 64 -10.01 7.11 -8.07
C GLY A 64 -9.86 7.31 -9.58
N ASN A 65 -9.24 8.41 -9.97
CA ASN A 65 -9.01 8.79 -11.35
C ASN A 65 -7.68 8.23 -11.88
N ASN A 66 -7.61 7.98 -13.21
CA ASN A 66 -6.40 7.54 -13.91
C ASN A 66 -5.76 6.27 -13.32
N VAL A 67 -6.56 5.40 -12.73
CA VAL A 67 -6.09 4.13 -12.17
C VAL A 67 -5.94 3.12 -13.30
N THR A 68 -4.81 2.41 -13.31
CA THR A 68 -4.56 1.31 -14.23
C THR A 68 -4.59 -0.01 -13.48
N ILE A 69 -5.54 -0.89 -13.85
CA ILE A 69 -5.72 -2.23 -13.27
C ILE A 69 -5.37 -3.24 -14.34
N ARG A 70 -4.22 -3.89 -14.18
CA ARG A 70 -3.65 -4.81 -15.16
C ARG A 70 -4.28 -6.21 -15.09
N GLU A 71 -3.82 -7.05 -16.01
CA GLU A 71 -4.39 -8.36 -16.29
C GLU A 71 -4.53 -9.24 -15.05
N CYS A 72 -5.71 -9.84 -14.90
CA CYS A 72 -6.01 -10.79 -13.82
C CYS A 72 -5.84 -10.24 -12.38
N ALA A 73 -5.75 -8.92 -12.21
CA ALA A 73 -5.80 -8.34 -10.88
C ALA A 73 -7.21 -8.46 -10.28
N THR A 74 -7.30 -8.61 -8.97
CA THR A 74 -8.58 -8.74 -8.26
C THR A 74 -8.67 -7.70 -7.14
N ILE A 75 -9.83 -7.03 -7.03
CA ILE A 75 -10.12 -6.07 -5.97
C ILE A 75 -11.45 -6.45 -5.33
N ASN A 76 -11.41 -6.84 -4.06
CA ASN A 76 -12.60 -7.20 -3.31
C ASN A 76 -13.28 -5.95 -2.72
N ARG A 77 -14.61 -5.98 -2.61
CA ARG A 77 -15.34 -4.95 -1.87
C ARG A 77 -15.14 -5.09 -0.36
N GLY A 78 -15.56 -4.09 0.40
CA GLY A 78 -15.42 -4.08 1.86
C GLY A 78 -16.34 -5.05 2.59
N THR A 79 -16.27 -5.07 3.92
CA THR A 79 -17.14 -5.83 4.82
C THR A 79 -17.78 -4.89 5.85
N LYS A 80 -18.95 -5.24 6.37
CA LYS A 80 -19.53 -4.55 7.54
C LYS A 80 -18.74 -4.83 8.81
N ALA A 81 -18.12 -6.00 8.89
CA ALA A 81 -17.38 -6.44 10.07
C ALA A 81 -16.19 -5.53 10.41
N SER A 82 -15.55 -4.94 9.41
CA SER A 82 -14.45 -3.97 9.60
C SER A 82 -14.93 -2.60 10.10
N GLY A 83 -16.21 -2.28 9.94
CA GLY A 83 -16.76 -0.94 10.14
C GLY A 83 -16.46 0.04 8.99
N LYS A 84 -15.61 -0.33 8.01
CA LYS A 84 -15.27 0.51 6.83
C LYS A 84 -16.30 0.32 5.70
N GLY A 85 -16.65 -0.92 5.39
CA GLY A 85 -17.61 -1.27 4.34
C GLY A 85 -17.19 -0.94 2.92
N VAL A 86 -15.91 -0.59 2.71
CA VAL A 86 -15.40 -0.13 1.41
C VAL A 86 -13.91 -0.37 1.26
N THR A 87 -13.51 -0.86 0.09
CA THR A 87 -12.11 -0.92 -0.37
C THR A 87 -11.83 0.25 -1.29
N ARG A 88 -10.73 0.97 -1.08
CA ARG A 88 -10.38 2.19 -1.81
C ARG A 88 -9.04 2.09 -2.53
N VAL A 89 -9.01 2.61 -3.76
CA VAL A 89 -7.78 2.83 -4.53
C VAL A 89 -7.75 4.27 -4.98
N GLY A 90 -6.72 5.01 -4.60
CA GLY A 90 -6.53 6.41 -4.92
C GLY A 90 -6.10 6.68 -6.36
N ASP A 91 -6.04 7.95 -6.70
CA ASP A 91 -5.74 8.46 -8.04
C ASP A 91 -4.35 8.06 -8.56
N ASN A 92 -4.22 7.92 -9.88
CA ASN A 92 -2.95 7.70 -10.58
C ASN A 92 -2.19 6.44 -10.10
N THR A 93 -2.88 5.48 -9.53
CA THR A 93 -2.28 4.24 -8.98
C THR A 93 -2.21 3.15 -10.05
N LEU A 94 -1.08 2.44 -10.07
CA LEU A 94 -0.84 1.31 -10.95
C LEU A 94 -0.94 -0.01 -10.17
N ILE A 95 -1.93 -0.81 -10.52
CA ILE A 95 -2.12 -2.18 -10.03
C ILE A 95 -1.70 -3.13 -11.14
N MET A 96 -0.53 -3.77 -11.00
CA MET A 96 0.02 -4.64 -12.03
C MET A 96 -0.68 -6.01 -12.06
N SER A 97 -0.26 -6.84 -13.01
CA SER A 97 -0.91 -8.12 -13.27
C SER A 97 -0.86 -9.06 -12.06
N TYR A 98 -1.98 -9.77 -11.83
CA TYR A 98 -2.16 -10.74 -10.75
C TYR A 98 -2.03 -10.15 -9.33
N VAL A 99 -2.16 -8.85 -9.17
CA VAL A 99 -2.25 -8.25 -7.84
C VAL A 99 -3.60 -8.57 -7.21
N HIS A 100 -3.60 -8.88 -5.93
CA HIS A 100 -4.80 -9.03 -5.13
C HIS A 100 -4.90 -7.91 -4.08
N VAL A 101 -6.00 -7.17 -4.09
CA VAL A 101 -6.38 -6.21 -3.05
C VAL A 101 -7.60 -6.76 -2.33
N ALA A 102 -7.42 -7.19 -1.09
CA ALA A 102 -8.50 -7.75 -0.28
C ALA A 102 -9.45 -6.65 0.24
N HIS A 103 -10.46 -7.09 0.99
CA HIS A 103 -11.51 -6.25 1.53
C HIS A 103 -11.00 -5.15 2.48
N ASP A 104 -11.67 -4.02 2.49
CA ASP A 104 -11.45 -2.91 3.42
C ASP A 104 -10.06 -2.28 3.38
N CYS A 105 -9.26 -2.60 2.35
CA CYS A 105 -7.97 -1.97 2.12
C CYS A 105 -8.13 -0.53 1.66
N ARG A 106 -7.18 0.32 2.03
CA ARG A 106 -7.00 1.65 1.47
C ARG A 106 -5.63 1.72 0.77
N VAL A 107 -5.65 1.87 -0.54
CA VAL A 107 -4.45 2.16 -1.35
C VAL A 107 -4.51 3.63 -1.74
N GLY A 108 -3.49 4.38 -1.41
CA GLY A 108 -3.38 5.81 -1.65
C GLY A 108 -3.16 6.17 -3.12
N ASN A 109 -2.83 7.44 -3.34
CA ASN A 109 -2.56 8.00 -4.67
C ASN A 109 -1.14 7.68 -5.14
N HIS A 110 -0.95 7.59 -6.46
CA HIS A 110 0.36 7.38 -7.08
C HIS A 110 1.11 6.12 -6.60
N CYS A 111 0.40 5.15 -6.07
CA CYS A 111 0.99 3.88 -5.63
C CYS A 111 1.32 2.97 -6.82
N ILE A 112 2.30 2.09 -6.62
CA ILE A 112 2.63 1.02 -7.58
C ILE A 112 2.63 -0.31 -6.84
N LEU A 113 1.65 -1.15 -7.17
CA LEU A 113 1.59 -2.53 -6.73
C LEU A 113 2.11 -3.41 -7.87
N VAL A 114 3.32 -3.94 -7.70
CA VAL A 114 4.00 -4.72 -8.75
C VAL A 114 3.37 -6.12 -8.84
N SER A 115 3.53 -6.78 -9.98
CA SER A 115 2.87 -8.06 -10.27
C SER A 115 2.99 -9.08 -9.13
N TYR A 116 1.89 -9.82 -8.90
CA TYR A 116 1.75 -10.85 -7.88
C TYR A 116 1.83 -10.35 -6.42
N VAL A 117 1.64 -9.06 -6.17
CA VAL A 117 1.48 -8.55 -4.80
C VAL A 117 0.12 -9.00 -4.26
N GLY A 118 0.12 -9.56 -3.06
CA GLY A 118 -1.09 -9.87 -2.29
C GLY A 118 -1.20 -8.96 -1.07
N ILE A 119 -2.27 -8.16 -1.02
CA ILE A 119 -2.59 -7.30 0.12
C ILE A 119 -3.78 -7.91 0.86
N ALA A 120 -3.55 -8.35 2.10
CA ALA A 120 -4.61 -8.90 2.95
C ALA A 120 -5.51 -7.79 3.50
N GLY A 121 -6.67 -8.19 4.01
CA GLY A 121 -7.74 -7.27 4.42
C GLY A 121 -7.31 -6.19 5.42
N GLU A 122 -7.99 -5.06 5.35
CA GLU A 122 -7.82 -3.91 6.24
C GLU A 122 -6.40 -3.30 6.25
N THR A 123 -5.61 -3.55 5.20
CA THR A 123 -4.29 -2.95 5.02
C THR A 123 -4.42 -1.51 4.51
N ASP A 124 -3.65 -0.61 5.08
CA ASP A 124 -3.50 0.77 4.61
C ASP A 124 -2.16 0.94 3.88
N VAL A 125 -2.21 1.49 2.67
CA VAL A 125 -1.03 1.85 1.86
C VAL A 125 -1.12 3.33 1.55
N ASP A 126 -0.18 4.11 2.06
CA ASP A 126 -0.18 5.56 1.86
C ASP A 126 0.35 5.95 0.48
N ASP A 127 0.17 7.23 0.14
CA ASP A 127 0.52 7.81 -1.16
C ASP A 127 1.99 7.54 -1.55
N TRP A 128 2.21 7.31 -2.84
CA TRP A 128 3.52 7.12 -3.43
C TRP A 128 4.28 5.86 -2.96
N ALA A 129 3.63 4.96 -2.24
CA ALA A 129 4.25 3.69 -1.87
C ALA A 129 4.44 2.77 -3.09
N ILE A 130 5.53 2.02 -3.08
CA ILE A 130 5.82 0.99 -4.10
C ILE A 130 5.98 -0.34 -3.39
N ILE A 131 5.19 -1.34 -3.79
CA ILE A 131 5.29 -2.69 -3.26
C ILE A 131 5.82 -3.61 -4.35
N GLY A 132 7.02 -4.16 -4.13
CA GLY A 132 7.72 -5.02 -5.08
C GLY A 132 7.01 -6.34 -5.32
N GLY A 133 7.22 -6.92 -6.51
CA GLY A 133 6.52 -8.12 -6.96
C GLY A 133 6.68 -9.34 -6.04
N ASN A 134 5.69 -10.23 -6.06
CA ASN A 134 5.61 -11.42 -5.21
C ASN A 134 5.69 -11.13 -3.70
N THR A 135 5.30 -9.93 -3.27
CA THR A 135 5.24 -9.55 -1.86
C THR A 135 3.86 -9.89 -1.30
N ALA A 136 3.83 -10.50 -0.12
CA ALA A 136 2.62 -10.71 0.66
C ALA A 136 2.59 -9.72 1.84
N VAL A 137 1.46 -9.00 1.98
CA VAL A 137 1.24 -8.04 3.05
C VAL A 137 0.20 -8.58 4.02
N HIS A 138 0.57 -8.68 5.29
CA HIS A 138 -0.29 -9.20 6.35
C HIS A 138 -1.46 -8.25 6.61
N GLN A 139 -2.58 -8.81 7.04
CA GLN A 139 -3.78 -8.06 7.43
C GLN A 139 -3.45 -7.00 8.50
N PHE A 140 -4.12 -5.85 8.42
CA PHE A 140 -3.95 -4.70 9.32
C PHE A 140 -2.60 -3.99 9.22
N SER A 141 -1.74 -4.35 8.26
CA SER A 141 -0.48 -3.65 8.07
C SER A 141 -0.67 -2.24 7.53
N HIS A 142 0.23 -1.33 7.90
CA HIS A 142 0.29 0.01 7.36
C HIS A 142 1.62 0.23 6.63
N ILE A 143 1.56 0.69 5.37
CA ILE A 143 2.73 1.01 4.56
C ILE A 143 2.75 2.52 4.35
N GLY A 144 3.74 3.17 4.94
CA GLY A 144 3.85 4.62 4.97
C GLY A 144 4.16 5.26 3.62
N THR A 145 3.88 6.55 3.54
CA THR A 145 4.05 7.34 2.31
C THR A 145 5.49 7.28 1.78
N HIS A 146 5.63 7.25 0.46
CA HIS A 146 6.91 7.15 -0.24
C HIS A 146 7.78 5.93 0.11
N ALA A 147 7.26 4.98 0.87
CA ALA A 147 7.98 3.76 1.20
C ALA A 147 8.16 2.85 -0.04
N MET A 148 9.21 2.04 -0.01
CA MET A 148 9.45 1.01 -1.01
C MET A 148 9.65 -0.34 -0.31
N VAL A 149 8.80 -1.30 -0.62
CA VAL A 149 8.95 -2.69 -0.19
C VAL A 149 9.64 -3.47 -1.30
N GLY A 150 10.76 -4.12 -0.99
CA GLY A 150 11.46 -4.99 -1.93
C GLY A 150 10.60 -6.19 -2.33
N GLY A 151 10.81 -6.71 -3.53
CA GLY A 151 10.09 -7.89 -4.01
C GLY A 151 10.37 -9.14 -3.17
N CYS A 152 9.49 -10.14 -3.26
CA CYS A 152 9.57 -11.40 -2.51
C CYS A 152 9.65 -11.22 -0.98
N SER A 153 9.00 -10.18 -0.46
CA SER A 153 8.96 -9.91 0.98
C SER A 153 7.66 -10.42 1.62
N ALA A 154 7.76 -10.83 2.90
CA ALA A 154 6.60 -11.09 3.75
C ALA A 154 6.48 -9.95 4.77
N VAL A 155 5.53 -9.04 4.54
CA VAL A 155 5.30 -7.87 5.39
C VAL A 155 4.38 -8.26 6.53
N ASN A 156 4.90 -8.28 7.75
CA ASN A 156 4.16 -8.62 8.99
C ASN A 156 4.28 -7.54 10.08
N LYS A 157 4.85 -6.40 9.74
CA LYS A 157 5.02 -5.20 10.55
C LYS A 157 4.76 -3.98 9.68
N ASP A 158 4.47 -2.84 10.30
CA ASP A 158 4.27 -1.60 9.57
C ASP A 158 5.57 -1.09 8.93
N ILE A 159 5.45 -0.61 7.70
CA ILE A 159 6.59 -0.08 6.91
C ILE A 159 6.62 1.43 7.08
N PRO A 160 7.64 2.00 7.72
CA PRO A 160 7.66 3.42 8.01
C PRO A 160 7.81 4.29 6.75
N PRO A 161 7.32 5.54 6.77
CA PRO A 161 7.37 6.47 5.63
C PRO A 161 8.78 6.68 5.08
N TYR A 162 8.91 6.94 3.79
CA TYR A 162 10.18 7.27 3.10
C TYR A 162 11.24 6.15 3.11
N SER A 163 10.95 5.00 3.72
CA SER A 163 11.91 3.90 3.91
C SER A 163 11.98 2.94 2.74
N ILE A 164 13.06 2.17 2.69
CA ILE A 164 13.14 0.91 1.96
C ILE A 164 13.17 -0.22 2.98
N CYS A 165 12.25 -1.18 2.83
CA CYS A 165 12.23 -2.40 3.62
C CYS A 165 12.18 -3.60 2.67
N GLY A 166 12.81 -4.71 3.06
CA GLY A 166 12.84 -5.91 2.24
C GLY A 166 13.59 -7.05 2.92
N ARG A 167 13.93 -8.09 2.17
CA ARG A 167 14.58 -9.33 2.62
C ARG A 167 13.63 -10.29 3.33
N THR A 168 14.16 -11.41 3.78
CA THR A 168 13.44 -12.41 4.57
C THR A 168 14.35 -12.85 5.73
N PRO A 169 13.97 -12.57 6.98
CA PRO A 169 12.81 -11.77 7.39
C PRO A 169 12.89 -10.31 6.93
N ILE A 170 11.73 -9.64 6.84
CA ILE A 170 11.68 -8.25 6.39
C ILE A 170 12.42 -7.33 7.37
N SER A 171 13.23 -6.45 6.84
CA SER A 171 14.03 -5.51 7.63
C SER A 171 14.14 -4.15 6.97
N TYR A 172 14.41 -3.11 7.79
CA TYR A 172 14.74 -1.79 7.31
C TYR A 172 16.09 -1.81 6.59
N ALA A 173 16.15 -1.26 5.39
CA ALA A 173 17.35 -1.24 4.54
C ALA A 173 17.85 0.18 4.21
N GLY A 174 17.25 1.20 4.81
CA GLY A 174 17.57 2.60 4.58
C GLY A 174 16.37 3.42 4.11
N ILE A 175 16.62 4.62 3.61
CA ILE A 175 15.59 5.50 3.05
C ILE A 175 15.51 5.38 1.52
N ASN A 176 14.36 5.67 0.94
CA ASN A 176 14.08 5.61 -0.50
C ASN A 176 14.67 6.82 -1.25
N ILE A 177 15.98 7.02 -1.17
CA ILE A 177 16.68 8.18 -1.76
C ILE A 177 16.33 8.37 -3.23
N VAL A 178 16.34 7.29 -4.02
CA VAL A 178 16.08 7.35 -5.47
C VAL A 178 14.64 7.79 -5.74
N GLY A 179 13.68 7.21 -5.01
CA GLY A 179 12.28 7.58 -5.14
C GLY A 179 12.02 9.03 -4.73
N LEU A 180 12.59 9.47 -3.62
CA LEU A 180 12.45 10.84 -3.13
C LEU A 180 13.04 11.86 -4.11
N ARG A 181 14.25 11.63 -4.65
CA ARG A 181 14.86 12.50 -5.67
C ARG A 181 14.01 12.60 -6.93
N ARG A 182 13.48 11.49 -7.43
CA ARG A 182 12.59 11.46 -8.61
C ARG A 182 11.31 12.26 -8.41
N ARG A 183 10.88 12.42 -7.16
CA ARG A 183 9.69 13.18 -6.77
C ARG A 183 9.99 14.61 -6.35
N GLY A 184 11.23 15.08 -6.54
CA GLY A 184 11.63 16.48 -6.34
C GLY A 184 11.96 16.86 -4.90
N PHE A 185 12.21 15.88 -4.02
CA PHE A 185 12.68 16.20 -2.66
C PHE A 185 14.09 16.78 -2.71
N GLU A 186 14.29 17.90 -2.04
CA GLU A 186 15.58 18.57 -1.94
C GLU A 186 16.59 17.74 -1.13
N SER A 187 17.87 17.87 -1.47
CA SER A 187 18.93 17.05 -0.86
C SER A 187 19.02 17.20 0.66
N ASP A 188 18.74 18.40 1.18
CA ASP A 188 18.75 18.66 2.62
C ASP A 188 17.58 18.01 3.34
N VAL A 189 16.40 17.97 2.72
CA VAL A 189 15.23 17.24 3.23
C VAL A 189 15.53 15.74 3.28
N ILE A 190 16.11 15.18 2.22
CA ILE A 190 16.48 13.76 2.17
C ILE A 190 17.53 13.44 3.25
N ARG A 191 18.51 14.32 3.48
CA ARG A 191 19.48 14.16 4.55
C ARG A 191 18.81 14.17 5.92
N ASN A 192 17.91 15.12 6.15
CA ASN A 192 17.17 15.21 7.42
C ASN A 192 16.36 13.95 7.70
N ILE A 193 15.64 13.41 6.70
CA ILE A 193 14.92 12.12 6.81
C ILE A 193 15.90 11.00 7.22
N LYS A 194 17.08 10.95 6.59
CA LYS A 194 18.10 9.96 6.91
C LYS A 194 18.57 10.09 8.36
N ASP A 195 18.90 11.29 8.81
CA ASP A 195 19.42 11.56 10.15
C ASP A 195 18.36 11.22 11.23
N ILE A 196 17.07 11.45 10.94
CA ILE A 196 15.95 11.02 11.78
C ILE A 196 15.97 9.50 11.95
N TYR A 197 16.04 8.74 10.85
CA TYR A 197 16.06 7.28 10.91
C TYR A 197 17.35 6.73 11.52
N ASP A 198 18.48 7.36 11.28
CA ASP A 198 19.74 7.00 11.93
C ASP A 198 19.63 7.17 13.45
N THR A 199 18.91 8.20 13.92
CA THR A 199 18.64 8.39 15.35
C THR A 199 17.70 7.33 15.93
N ILE A 200 16.65 6.96 15.19
CA ILE A 200 15.66 5.98 15.65
C ILE A 200 16.25 4.57 15.70
N TYR A 201 17.08 4.18 14.72
CA TYR A 201 17.52 2.79 14.56
C TYR A 201 18.95 2.52 15.04
N PHE A 202 19.89 3.49 14.92
CA PHE A 202 21.32 3.18 15.01
C PHE A 202 22.04 3.85 16.18
N GLN A 203 21.34 4.57 17.06
CA GLN A 203 21.94 5.18 18.24
C GLN A 203 21.77 4.39 19.55
N GLY A 204 21.33 3.12 19.45
CA GLY A 204 21.19 2.21 20.60
C GLY A 204 19.96 2.47 21.47
N TYR A 205 19.02 3.28 21.01
CA TYR A 205 17.74 3.51 21.69
C TYR A 205 16.71 2.43 21.29
N ASN A 206 15.72 2.19 22.16
CA ASN A 206 14.49 1.58 21.68
C ASN A 206 13.71 2.59 20.80
N ILE A 207 12.74 2.11 20.02
CA ILE A 207 12.01 2.95 19.04
C ILE A 207 11.36 4.18 19.73
N SER A 208 10.73 4.00 20.87
CA SER A 208 10.06 5.09 21.60
C SER A 208 11.05 6.17 22.08
N ASP A 209 12.18 5.75 22.63
CA ASP A 209 13.23 6.67 23.09
C ASP A 209 13.91 7.37 21.90
N GLY A 210 14.13 6.65 20.78
CA GLY A 210 14.63 7.22 19.54
C GLY A 210 13.69 8.31 18.99
N CYS A 211 12.39 8.05 18.96
CA CYS A 211 11.38 9.05 18.58
C CYS A 211 11.39 10.28 19.52
N ALA A 212 11.52 10.09 20.82
CA ALA A 212 11.61 11.20 21.79
C ALA A 212 12.88 12.05 21.55
N LYS A 213 14.00 11.40 21.19
CA LYS A 213 15.25 12.11 20.82
C LYS A 213 15.08 12.93 19.55
N VAL A 214 14.41 12.37 18.53
CA VAL A 214 14.09 13.09 17.29
C VAL A 214 13.18 14.28 17.59
N GLU A 215 12.14 14.11 18.39
CA GLU A 215 11.22 15.19 18.72
C GLU A 215 11.90 16.36 19.45
N ALA A 216 12.84 16.05 20.37
CA ALA A 216 13.56 17.05 21.14
C ALA A 216 14.73 17.70 20.39
N GLY A 217 15.38 17.00 19.44
CA GLY A 217 16.64 17.42 18.84
C GLY A 217 16.54 17.90 17.40
N PHE A 218 15.46 17.58 16.67
CA PHE A 218 15.31 17.95 15.27
C PHE A 218 14.32 19.10 15.10
N PRO A 219 14.58 20.04 14.18
CA PRO A 219 13.62 21.10 13.85
C PRO A 219 12.32 20.50 13.30
N GLN A 220 11.22 21.18 13.56
CA GLN A 220 9.93 20.76 13.04
C GLN A 220 9.92 20.78 11.50
N SER A 221 9.45 19.68 10.90
CA SER A 221 9.21 19.57 9.46
C SER A 221 8.07 18.59 9.19
N VAL A 222 7.49 18.68 8.00
CA VAL A 222 6.42 17.76 7.57
C VAL A 222 6.88 16.31 7.63
N GLU A 223 8.10 16.04 7.19
CA GLU A 223 8.65 14.68 7.13
C GLU A 223 8.92 14.11 8.53
N ARG A 224 9.49 14.93 9.43
CA ARG A 224 9.70 14.52 10.83
C ARG A 224 8.37 14.16 11.50
N ASP A 225 7.41 15.05 11.38
CA ASP A 225 6.11 14.87 12.03
C ASP A 225 5.36 13.67 11.44
N THR A 226 5.41 13.46 10.11
CA THR A 226 4.87 12.28 9.43
C THR A 226 5.50 10.98 9.96
N ILE A 227 6.82 10.94 10.13
CA ILE A 227 7.53 9.75 10.65
C ILE A 227 7.11 9.47 12.10
N LEU A 228 7.12 10.49 12.95
CA LEU A 228 6.80 10.33 14.37
C LEU A 228 5.33 9.94 14.57
N GLU A 229 4.41 10.55 13.84
CA GLU A 229 2.99 10.22 13.89
C GLU A 229 2.72 8.80 13.42
N PHE A 230 3.32 8.39 12.29
CA PHE A 230 3.21 7.03 11.78
C PHE A 230 3.66 6.00 12.84
N ILE A 231 4.82 6.21 13.43
CA ILE A 231 5.38 5.27 14.42
C ILE A 231 4.51 5.19 15.68
N ARG A 232 3.97 6.32 16.16
CA ARG A 232 3.08 6.37 17.32
C ARG A 232 1.75 5.67 17.10
N ASN A 233 1.23 5.74 15.89
CA ASN A 233 -0.05 5.15 15.50
C ASN A 233 0.08 3.70 15.01
N SER A 234 1.28 3.15 14.95
CA SER A 234 1.53 1.79 14.50
C SER A 234 1.01 0.78 15.52
N ASN A 235 0.05 -0.05 15.09
CA ASN A 235 -0.53 -1.11 15.92
C ASN A 235 0.31 -2.40 15.90
N LEU A 236 0.94 -2.72 14.78
CA LEU A 236 1.79 -3.93 14.63
C LEU A 236 3.24 -3.68 15.04
N GLY A 237 3.61 -2.44 15.31
CA GLY A 237 4.98 -1.98 15.44
C GLY A 237 5.68 -1.92 14.08
N ILE A 238 6.69 -1.06 13.96
CA ILE A 238 7.42 -0.88 12.71
C ILE A 238 8.48 -1.95 12.48
N VAL A 239 8.81 -2.19 11.21
CA VAL A 239 9.95 -3.03 10.79
C VAL A 239 11.24 -2.47 11.40
N ARG A 240 12.09 -3.37 11.92
CA ARG A 240 13.39 -3.03 12.50
C ARG A 240 14.53 -3.27 11.51
N GLU A 241 15.69 -2.76 11.83
CA GLU A 241 16.95 -3.12 11.19
C GLU A 241 17.26 -4.60 11.39
N ASN A 242 18.10 -5.15 10.51
CA ASN A 242 18.56 -6.52 10.65
C ASN A 242 19.66 -6.57 11.73
N ASP A 243 19.41 -7.21 12.84
CA ASP A 243 20.46 -7.54 13.80
C ASP A 243 21.46 -8.48 13.13
N SER A 244 22.57 -7.93 12.64
CA SER A 244 23.69 -8.70 12.05
C SER A 244 24.32 -9.70 13.01
N ASN A 245 23.84 -9.80 14.24
CA ASN A 245 24.28 -10.71 15.29
C ASN A 245 23.33 -11.89 15.56
N SER A 246 22.20 -12.04 14.86
CA SER A 246 21.36 -13.22 15.00
C SER A 246 21.73 -14.32 13.99
N ASN A 247 23.02 -14.66 13.90
CA ASN A 247 23.46 -15.97 13.45
C ASN A 247 23.22 -16.96 14.60
N GLY A 248 21.98 -17.28 14.85
CA GLY A 248 21.50 -18.21 15.86
C GLY A 248 20.69 -19.30 15.19
N MET A 249 21.38 -20.39 14.89
CA MET A 249 20.92 -21.79 14.84
C MET A 249 19.43 -22.01 14.52
N ILE A 250 19.21 -22.51 13.33
CA ILE A 250 18.08 -23.41 13.07
C ILE A 250 18.52 -24.77 13.62
N GLU A 251 17.99 -25.18 14.76
CA GLU A 251 17.88 -26.59 15.14
C GLU A 251 16.53 -27.15 14.67
#